data_07a2f897cfa554af38f8388fc9fe08ad
#
_entry.id   07a2f897cfa554af38f8388fc9fe08ad
#
_cell.length_a   1.000
_cell.length_b   1.000
_cell.length_c   1.000
_cell.angle_alpha   90.00
_cell.angle_beta   90.00
_cell.angle_gamma   90.00
#
_symmetry.space_group_name_H-M   'P 1'
#
loop_
_entity.id
_entity.type
_entity.pdbx_description
1 polymer ?
#
loop_
_entity_poly.entity_id
_entity_poly.type
_entity_poly.pdbx_seq_one_letter_code
_entity_poly.pdbx_strand_id
1 'polypeptide(L)'
;GLLRIEKTGLRNEVININKCNILNDCYKSNPISIKAALDIFELFNSKKKIAVLGDMLGYREMSHDVHYKVGRDLSRHHIDELVTIGQEAKFIAKAAMENTNIKSIVEFDTKEEAALYLKKYLMEDCTILVKGSRFLKLEYIANKLKEWENE
;
A
#
# COMPACT_ATOMS: atom_id res chain seq x y z
N GLY A 1 17.75 -4.11 8.17
CA GLY A 1 17.33 -3.72 9.49
C GLY A 1 15.86 -3.45 9.60
N LEU A 2 15.45 -3.15 10.78
CA LEU A 2 14.06 -2.87 11.09
C LEU A 2 14.00 -1.51 11.78
N LEU A 3 13.22 -0.60 11.21
CA LEU A 3 12.96 0.69 11.79
C LEU A 3 11.47 0.78 12.07
N ARG A 4 11.12 1.09 13.32
CA ARG A 4 9.72 1.22 13.70
C ARG A 4 9.42 2.66 14.05
N ILE A 5 8.35 3.19 13.48
CA ILE A 5 7.86 4.52 13.77
C ILE A 5 6.48 4.39 14.38
N GLU A 6 6.33 4.80 15.64
CA GLU A 6 5.05 4.79 16.33
C GLU A 6 4.74 6.21 16.76
N LYS A 7 3.61 6.74 16.30
CA LYS A 7 3.25 8.11 16.56
C LYS A 7 1.75 8.26 16.59
N THR A 8 1.20 8.68 17.70
CA THR A 8 -0.24 8.96 17.84
C THR A 8 -1.13 7.82 17.33
N GLY A 9 -0.82 6.58 17.71
CA GLY A 9 -1.61 5.42 17.33
C GLY A 9 -1.29 4.85 15.95
N LEU A 10 -0.43 5.51 15.19
CA LEU A 10 0.05 4.98 13.93
C LEU A 10 1.20 4.01 14.21
N ARG A 11 1.22 2.91 13.47
CA ARG A 11 2.27 1.90 13.60
C ARG A 11 2.89 1.65 12.25
N ASN A 12 3.92 2.42 11.96
CA ASN A 12 4.68 2.26 10.74
C ASN A 12 5.93 1.46 11.04
N GLU A 13 6.09 0.38 10.32
CA GLU A 13 7.24 -0.49 10.46
C GLU A 13 7.95 -0.54 9.12
N VAL A 14 9.26 -0.27 9.12
CA VAL A 14 10.05 -0.34 7.90
C VAL A 14 10.89 -1.60 7.92
N ILE A 15 10.70 -2.45 6.92
CA ILE A 15 11.42 -3.69 6.75
C ILE A 15 12.30 -3.56 5.52
N ASN A 16 13.60 -3.78 5.67
CA ASN A 16 14.54 -3.73 4.55
C ASN A 16 14.83 -5.14 4.06
N ILE A 17 14.63 -5.34 2.75
CA ILE A 17 14.94 -6.60 2.08
C ILE A 17 15.78 -6.25 0.87
N ASN A 18 17.09 -6.51 0.93
CA ASN A 18 18.03 -6.09 -0.10
C ASN A 18 17.93 -4.55 -0.28
N LYS A 19 17.59 -4.08 -1.49
CA LYS A 19 17.38 -2.66 -1.76
C LYS A 19 15.90 -2.28 -1.69
N CYS A 20 15.05 -3.21 -1.30
CA CYS A 20 13.61 -2.97 -1.21
C CYS A 20 13.24 -2.58 0.22
N ASN A 21 12.56 -1.46 0.36
CA ASN A 21 12.01 -1.00 1.64
C ASN A 21 10.53 -1.29 1.66
N ILE A 22 10.04 -1.94 2.71
CA ILE A 22 8.62 -2.21 2.87
C ILE A 22 8.12 -1.41 4.07
N LEU A 23 7.18 -0.50 3.81
CA LEU A 23 6.49 0.23 4.87
C LEU A 23 5.23 -0.56 5.20
N ASN A 24 5.26 -1.20 6.36
CA ASN A 24 4.15 -2.02 6.81
C ASN A 24 3.28 -1.21 7.76
N ASP A 25 2.17 -0.65 7.26
CA ASP A 25 1.27 0.20 8.02
C ASP A 25 -0.15 -0.36 7.93
N CYS A 26 -0.40 -1.45 8.66
CA CYS A 26 -1.63 -2.21 8.57
C CYS A 26 -2.47 -2.15 9.84
N TYR A 27 -2.24 -1.14 10.69
CA TYR A 27 -2.97 -1.02 11.95
C TYR A 27 -4.34 -0.36 11.76
N LYS A 28 -4.41 0.70 10.97
CA LYS A 28 -5.62 1.49 10.79
C LYS A 28 -5.60 2.09 9.39
N SER A 29 -6.73 2.07 8.70
CA SER A 29 -6.80 2.65 7.37
C SER A 29 -8.06 3.48 7.18
N ASN A 30 -7.86 4.75 6.91
CA ASN A 30 -8.87 5.72 6.53
C ASN A 30 -8.19 6.78 5.66
N PRO A 31 -8.93 7.71 5.06
CA PRO A 31 -8.32 8.70 4.16
C PRO A 31 -7.20 9.52 4.80
N ILE A 32 -7.37 9.89 6.09
CA ILE A 32 -6.35 10.67 6.79
C ILE A 32 -5.09 9.85 7.03
N SER A 33 -5.23 8.60 7.48
CA SER A 33 -4.07 7.76 7.75
C SER A 33 -3.37 7.32 6.47
N ILE A 34 -4.10 7.18 5.36
CA ILE A 34 -3.49 6.89 4.06
C ILE A 34 -2.65 8.08 3.60
N LYS A 35 -3.17 9.30 3.73
CA LYS A 35 -2.41 10.49 3.37
C LYS A 35 -1.13 10.58 4.20
N ALA A 36 -1.23 10.36 5.50
CA ALA A 36 -0.06 10.40 6.39
C ALA A 36 0.98 9.34 6.00
N ALA A 37 0.53 8.14 5.66
CA ALA A 37 1.42 7.07 5.22
C ALA A 37 2.10 7.41 3.90
N LEU A 38 1.37 8.00 2.97
CA LEU A 38 1.93 8.41 1.68
C LEU A 38 2.94 9.55 1.83
N ASP A 39 2.73 10.44 2.80
CA ASP A 39 3.70 11.49 3.08
C ASP A 39 5.04 10.90 3.56
N ILE A 40 4.98 9.86 4.38
CA ILE A 40 6.19 9.14 4.82
C ILE A 40 6.81 8.37 3.65
N PHE A 41 5.97 7.72 2.85
CA PHE A 41 6.37 6.97 1.67
C PHE A 41 7.19 7.85 0.71
N GLU A 42 6.80 9.12 0.55
CA GLU A 42 7.51 10.04 -0.32
C GLU A 42 8.92 10.39 0.15
N LEU A 43 9.22 10.19 1.43
CA LEU A 43 10.57 10.44 1.95
C LEU A 43 11.59 9.40 1.46
N PHE A 44 11.12 8.28 0.95
CA PHE A 44 11.99 7.23 0.46
C PHE A 44 12.36 7.51 -1.00
N ASN A 45 13.65 7.50 -1.28
CA ASN A 45 14.18 7.85 -2.59
C ASN A 45 14.58 6.58 -3.34
N SER A 46 13.61 5.81 -3.74
CA SER A 46 13.81 4.56 -4.48
C SER A 46 13.46 4.76 -5.96
N LYS A 47 14.05 3.93 -6.81
CA LYS A 47 13.78 3.98 -8.25
C LYS A 47 12.34 3.61 -8.57
N LYS A 48 11.74 2.74 -7.78
CA LYS A 48 10.36 2.34 -7.99
C LYS A 48 9.57 2.48 -6.70
N LYS A 49 8.40 3.11 -6.79
CA LYS A 49 7.54 3.40 -5.65
C LYS A 49 6.19 2.71 -5.88
N ILE A 50 5.87 1.73 -5.03
CA ILE A 50 4.69 0.90 -5.17
C ILE A 50 3.80 1.09 -3.95
N ALA A 51 2.54 1.50 -4.18
CA ALA A 51 1.55 1.63 -3.10
C ALA A 51 0.57 0.46 -3.18
N VAL A 52 0.44 -0.28 -2.08
CA VAL A 52 -0.50 -1.40 -1.97
C VAL A 52 -1.57 -0.98 -0.97
N LEU A 53 -2.78 -0.79 -1.46
CA LEU A 53 -3.89 -0.30 -0.66
C LEU A 53 -5.05 -1.30 -0.66
N GLY A 54 -5.46 -1.70 0.53
CA GLY A 54 -6.61 -2.59 0.71
C GLY A 54 -7.86 -1.82 1.11
N ASP A 55 -8.95 -2.55 1.31
CA ASP A 55 -10.22 -1.96 1.70
C ASP A 55 -10.12 -1.16 2.99
N MET A 56 -10.83 -0.04 3.02
CA MET A 56 -11.09 0.71 4.25
C MET A 56 -12.48 0.33 4.74
N LEU A 57 -12.55 -0.38 5.85
CA LEU A 57 -13.82 -0.90 6.36
C LEU A 57 -14.55 0.12 7.23
N GLY A 58 -15.86 -0.06 7.36
CA GLY A 58 -16.69 0.71 8.27
C GLY A 58 -17.42 1.90 7.66
N TYR A 59 -17.29 2.15 6.37
CA TYR A 59 -17.94 3.29 5.73
C TYR A 59 -19.33 2.99 5.16
N ARG A 60 -19.71 1.71 5.11
CA ARG A 60 -21.05 1.29 4.69
C ARG A 60 -21.43 1.90 3.33
N GLU A 61 -22.57 2.60 3.25
CA GLU A 61 -23.04 3.21 2.00
C GLU A 61 -22.13 4.31 1.49
N MET A 62 -21.26 4.86 2.32
CA MET A 62 -20.29 5.88 1.92
C MET A 62 -19.02 5.27 1.33
N SER A 63 -18.88 3.95 1.37
CA SER A 63 -17.65 3.26 1.02
C SER A 63 -17.17 3.60 -0.40
N HIS A 64 -18.08 3.56 -1.37
CA HIS A 64 -17.74 3.88 -2.75
C HIS A 64 -17.10 5.27 -2.86
N ASP A 65 -17.77 6.28 -2.30
CA ASP A 65 -17.28 7.66 -2.40
C ASP A 65 -15.97 7.87 -1.67
N VAL A 66 -15.82 7.26 -0.49
CA VAL A 66 -14.60 7.38 0.32
C VAL A 66 -13.41 6.77 -0.41
N HIS A 67 -13.58 5.56 -0.96
CA HIS A 67 -12.52 4.90 -1.71
C HIS A 67 -12.20 5.64 -3.00
N TYR A 68 -13.22 6.12 -3.69
CA TYR A 68 -13.01 6.87 -4.93
C TYR A 68 -12.19 8.14 -4.68
N LYS A 69 -12.55 8.86 -3.62
CA LYS A 69 -11.82 10.10 -3.26
C LYS A 69 -10.35 9.81 -2.96
N VAL A 70 -10.05 8.73 -2.24
CA VAL A 70 -8.66 8.35 -1.97
C VAL A 70 -7.91 8.12 -3.27
N GLY A 71 -8.50 7.36 -4.19
CA GLY A 71 -7.86 7.07 -5.48
C GLY A 71 -7.61 8.34 -6.29
N ARG A 72 -8.56 9.25 -6.31
CA ARG A 72 -8.41 10.53 -7.00
C ARG A 72 -7.26 11.35 -6.41
N ASP A 73 -7.16 11.37 -5.09
CA ASP A 73 -6.16 12.17 -4.39
C ASP A 73 -4.73 11.59 -4.48
N LEU A 74 -4.58 10.37 -4.99
CA LEU A 74 -3.26 9.79 -5.22
C LEU A 74 -2.45 10.58 -6.23
N SER A 75 -3.09 11.41 -7.06
CA SER A 75 -2.39 12.29 -7.99
C SER A 75 -1.44 13.27 -7.30
N ARG A 76 -1.60 13.47 -6.00
CA ARG A 76 -0.77 14.38 -5.20
C ARG A 76 0.55 13.75 -4.75
N HIS A 77 0.74 12.47 -5.05
CA HIS A 77 1.91 11.72 -4.61
C HIS A 77 2.60 11.06 -5.80
N HIS A 78 3.89 10.82 -5.65
CA HIS A 78 4.64 10.10 -6.67
C HIS A 78 4.51 8.60 -6.43
N ILE A 79 3.74 7.94 -7.29
CA ILE A 79 3.51 6.49 -7.23
C ILE A 79 3.74 5.93 -8.62
N ASP A 80 4.64 4.97 -8.74
CA ASP A 80 4.90 4.31 -10.02
C ASP A 80 3.90 3.21 -10.29
N GLU A 81 3.49 2.50 -9.24
CA GLU A 81 2.53 1.42 -9.38
C GLU A 81 1.58 1.41 -8.19
N LEU A 82 0.29 1.25 -8.49
CA LEU A 82 -0.75 1.07 -7.48
C LEU A 82 -1.25 -0.36 -7.56
N VAL A 83 -1.26 -1.04 -6.41
CA VAL A 83 -1.86 -2.36 -6.26
C VAL A 83 -3.01 -2.22 -5.28
N THR A 84 -4.19 -2.70 -5.65
CA THR A 84 -5.34 -2.68 -4.73
C THR A 84 -5.75 -4.10 -4.37
N ILE A 85 -6.28 -4.25 -3.15
CA ILE A 85 -6.71 -5.55 -2.64
C ILE A 85 -8.10 -5.43 -2.05
N GLY A 86 -9.04 -6.17 -2.61
CA GLY A 86 -10.40 -6.25 -2.10
C GLY A 86 -11.43 -5.58 -3.00
N GLN A 87 -12.70 -5.78 -2.66
CA GLN A 87 -13.80 -5.32 -3.49
C GLN A 87 -14.00 -3.81 -3.41
N GLU A 88 -13.84 -3.22 -2.21
CA GLU A 88 -14.01 -1.77 -2.04
C GLU A 88 -12.82 -1.02 -2.60
N ALA A 89 -11.64 -1.58 -2.49
CA ALA A 89 -10.42 -0.97 -3.03
C ALA A 89 -10.46 -0.86 -4.56
N LYS A 90 -11.36 -1.57 -5.23
CA LYS A 90 -11.55 -1.41 -6.68
C LYS A 90 -11.95 0.02 -7.04
N PHE A 91 -12.63 0.72 -6.15
CA PHE A 91 -13.01 2.12 -6.39
C PHE A 91 -11.79 3.04 -6.26
N ILE A 92 -10.79 2.67 -5.45
CA ILE A 92 -9.51 3.38 -5.42
C ILE A 92 -8.84 3.24 -6.80
N ALA A 93 -8.76 2.02 -7.31
CA ALA A 93 -8.15 1.74 -8.61
C ALA A 93 -8.86 2.48 -9.72
N LYS A 94 -10.19 2.46 -9.73
CA LYS A 94 -10.98 3.15 -10.74
C LYS A 94 -10.70 4.65 -10.73
N ALA A 95 -10.71 5.27 -9.56
CA ALA A 95 -10.46 6.69 -9.43
C ALA A 95 -9.04 7.06 -9.87
N ALA A 96 -8.07 6.22 -9.54
CA ALA A 96 -6.69 6.43 -9.95
C ALA A 96 -6.54 6.36 -11.47
N MET A 97 -7.21 5.42 -12.11
CA MET A 97 -7.20 5.31 -13.57
C MET A 97 -7.77 6.55 -14.24
N GLU A 98 -8.79 7.14 -13.64
CA GLU A 98 -9.51 8.28 -14.21
C GLU A 98 -8.86 9.63 -13.89
N ASN A 99 -8.07 9.73 -12.82
CA ASN A 99 -7.62 11.01 -12.29
C ASN A 99 -6.13 11.15 -12.08
N THR A 100 -5.32 10.14 -12.38
CA THR A 100 -3.88 10.18 -12.15
C THR A 100 -3.12 9.71 -13.37
N ASN A 101 -1.80 9.91 -13.33
CA ASN A 101 -0.87 9.42 -14.36
C ASN A 101 -0.10 8.20 -13.90
N ILE A 102 -0.61 7.47 -12.89
CA ILE A 102 0.04 6.25 -12.42
C ILE A 102 0.08 5.24 -13.57
N LYS A 103 1.28 4.79 -13.92
CA LYS A 103 1.48 3.98 -15.14
C LYS A 103 0.97 2.56 -15.01
N SER A 104 1.01 1.99 -13.81
CA SER A 104 0.61 0.61 -13.59
C SER A 104 -0.37 0.56 -12.43
N ILE A 105 -1.56 0.02 -12.68
CA ILE A 105 -2.60 -0.16 -11.66
C ILE A 105 -3.08 -1.60 -11.77
N VAL A 106 -2.88 -2.37 -10.71
CA VAL A 106 -3.19 -3.81 -10.69
C VAL A 106 -4.12 -4.09 -9.51
N GLU A 107 -5.17 -4.86 -9.77
CA GLU A 107 -6.19 -5.17 -8.76
C GLU A 107 -6.15 -6.65 -8.41
N PHE A 108 -6.21 -6.95 -7.10
CA PHE A 108 -6.31 -8.31 -6.61
C PHE A 108 -7.48 -8.44 -5.66
N ASP A 109 -8.05 -9.64 -5.58
CA ASP A 109 -9.11 -9.93 -4.63
C ASP A 109 -8.52 -10.35 -3.27
N THR A 110 -7.32 -10.93 -3.26
CA THR A 110 -6.73 -11.47 -2.03
C THR A 110 -5.32 -10.96 -1.82
N LYS A 111 -4.91 -10.92 -0.55
CA LYS A 111 -3.55 -10.54 -0.17
C LYS A 111 -2.53 -11.59 -0.61
N GLU A 112 -2.95 -12.85 -0.70
CA GLU A 112 -2.09 -13.94 -1.13
C GLU A 112 -1.65 -13.72 -2.59
N GLU A 113 -2.59 -13.38 -3.44
CA GLU A 113 -2.29 -13.08 -4.84
C GLU A 113 -1.37 -11.86 -4.96
N ALA A 114 -1.66 -10.83 -4.18
CA ALA A 114 -0.85 -9.62 -4.20
C ALA A 114 0.59 -9.88 -3.75
N ALA A 115 0.76 -10.70 -2.69
CA ALA A 115 2.10 -11.05 -2.21
C ALA A 115 2.91 -11.76 -3.28
N LEU A 116 2.32 -12.72 -3.98
CA LEU A 116 2.99 -13.43 -5.06
C LEU A 116 3.40 -12.49 -6.20
N TYR A 117 2.52 -11.56 -6.53
CA TYR A 117 2.81 -10.57 -7.55
C TYR A 117 4.00 -9.68 -7.16
N LEU A 118 4.06 -9.28 -5.90
CA LEU A 118 5.09 -8.37 -5.40
C LEU A 118 6.46 -9.03 -5.22
N LYS A 119 6.51 -10.35 -5.18
CA LYS A 119 7.75 -11.10 -4.99
C LYS A 119 8.83 -10.69 -5.99
N LYS A 120 8.44 -10.36 -7.21
CA LYS A 120 9.38 -9.98 -8.28
C LYS A 120 10.17 -8.70 -7.95
N TYR A 121 9.70 -7.88 -7.00
CA TYR A 121 10.36 -6.62 -6.66
C TYR A 121 11.43 -6.76 -5.58
N LEU A 122 11.59 -7.94 -4.98
CA LEU A 122 12.50 -8.13 -3.84
C LEU A 122 13.97 -7.83 -4.16
N MET A 123 14.38 -7.96 -5.42
CA MET A 123 15.74 -7.69 -5.83
C MET A 123 15.93 -6.30 -6.45
N GLU A 124 14.87 -5.50 -6.48
CA GLU A 124 14.91 -4.19 -7.10
C GLU A 124 15.06 -3.07 -6.07
N ASP A 125 15.51 -1.92 -6.54
CA ASP A 125 15.55 -0.69 -5.74
C ASP A 125 14.13 -0.12 -5.70
N CYS A 126 13.37 -0.46 -4.66
CA CYS A 126 11.98 -0.08 -4.56
C CYS A 126 11.56 0.24 -3.13
N THR A 127 10.42 0.91 -3.01
CA THR A 127 9.73 1.10 -1.74
C THR A 127 8.29 0.67 -1.94
N ILE A 128 7.82 -0.22 -1.08
CA ILE A 128 6.46 -0.74 -1.12
C ILE A 128 5.74 -0.32 0.15
N LEU A 129 4.68 0.46 0.00
CA LEU A 129 3.79 0.78 1.11
C LEU A 129 2.66 -0.24 1.13
N VAL A 130 2.41 -0.87 2.27
CA VAL A 130 1.28 -1.80 2.44
C VAL A 130 0.34 -1.24 3.48
N LYS A 131 -0.90 -0.94 3.10
CA LYS A 131 -1.87 -0.33 4.00
C LYS A 131 -3.29 -0.76 3.68
N GLY A 132 -4.05 -1.10 4.71
CA GLY A 132 -5.45 -1.46 4.62
C GLY A 132 -6.02 -1.60 6.02
N SER A 133 -7.33 -1.80 6.14
CA SER A 133 -7.97 -1.99 7.44
C SER A 133 -7.38 -3.18 8.17
N ARG A 134 -7.23 -3.05 9.48
CA ARG A 134 -6.60 -4.06 10.33
C ARG A 134 -7.21 -5.44 10.16
N PHE A 135 -8.52 -5.50 9.97
CA PHE A 135 -9.25 -6.75 9.81
C PHE A 135 -8.75 -7.58 8.61
N LEU A 136 -8.19 -6.91 7.59
CA LEU A 136 -7.67 -7.59 6.40
C LEU A 136 -6.35 -8.30 6.64
N LYS A 137 -5.64 -7.95 7.70
CA LYS A 137 -4.35 -8.55 8.07
C LYS A 137 -3.34 -8.51 6.93
N LEU A 138 -3.18 -7.33 6.33
CA LEU A 138 -2.27 -7.15 5.19
C LEU A 138 -0.79 -7.22 5.59
N GLU A 139 -0.45 -7.24 6.90
CA GLU A 139 0.90 -7.54 7.34
C GLU A 139 1.38 -8.91 6.83
N TYR A 140 0.46 -9.77 6.44
CA TYR A 140 0.78 -11.02 5.75
C TYR A 140 1.73 -10.79 4.58
N ILE A 141 1.51 -9.70 3.82
CA ILE A 141 2.33 -9.40 2.63
C ILE A 141 3.78 -9.13 3.03
N ALA A 142 3.98 -8.24 4.01
CA ALA A 142 5.33 -7.92 4.46
C ALA A 142 6.02 -9.15 5.03
N ASN A 143 5.30 -9.96 5.81
CA ASN A 143 5.84 -11.18 6.39
C ASN A 143 6.24 -12.18 5.32
N LYS A 144 5.42 -12.37 4.29
CA LYS A 144 5.74 -13.27 3.19
C LYS A 144 6.94 -12.80 2.39
N LEU A 145 6.99 -11.52 2.08
CA LEU A 145 8.13 -10.98 1.33
C LEU A 145 9.42 -11.16 2.12
N LYS A 146 9.39 -10.96 3.43
CA LYS A 146 10.55 -11.18 4.29
C LYS A 146 10.96 -12.66 4.30
N GLU A 147 9.98 -13.54 4.36
CA GLU A 147 10.22 -14.98 4.33
C GLU A 147 10.89 -15.41 3.02
N TRP A 148 10.51 -14.80 1.90
CA TRP A 148 11.02 -15.14 0.58
C TRP A 148 12.35 -14.50 0.23
N GLU A 149 12.90 -13.64 1.08
CA GLU A 149 14.11 -12.89 0.72
C GLU A 149 15.32 -13.78 0.42
N ASN A 150 15.33 -14.99 0.95
CA ASN A 150 16.46 -15.93 0.80
C ASN A 150 16.16 -17.07 -0.17
N GLU A 151 15.09 -16.94 -0.95
CA GLU A 151 14.75 -17.97 -1.94
C GLU A 151 15.30 -17.64 -3.32
#